data_369683b4f71b573a8019d00a6d6dbd6a
#
_entry.id   369683b4f71b573a8019d00a6d6dbd6a
#
_cell.length_a   1.000
_cell.length_b   1.000
_cell.length_c   1.000
_cell.angle_alpha   90.00
_cell.angle_beta   90.00
_cell.angle_gamma   90.00
#
_symmetry.space_group_name_H-M   'P 1'
#
loop_
_entity.id
_entity.type
_entity.pdbx_description
1 polymer ?
#
loop_
_entity_poly.entity_id
_entity_poly.type
_entity_poly.pdbx_seq_one_letter_code
_entity_poly.pdbx_strand_id
1 'polypeptide(L)'
;MESGSPADWLPDLSIVAIGIGTLAEMLIAAGAGHLLRKAQERRSPKKVRESGQSVAQEGYLIGGMLGLLGLLLAFSFGMVLNRYEARRELVTSEANAIGTAYLRAQLLDEPHRSRLSQLLFAYTSNRIDLANGGGDSRALLARNDQLLIDLWTAIRASRESALAHGVTTALLMSYNEVIDLDTERKVAWDLRVPVEVGVLLIAYLAVMAAVVGHQVDGPRGRRAATVFFITVALSITVMADLNRPMSGHARESQKAMLMLLQSLRAQPPQMFDRFNAGPKEPSGREAGR
;
A
#
# COMPACT_ATOMS: atom_id res chain seq x y z
N MET A 1 -17.96 20.00 -2.63
CA MET A 1 -18.93 19.06 -2.01
C MET A 1 -18.16 17.79 -1.73
N GLU A 2 -17.60 17.69 -0.53
CA GLU A 2 -16.93 16.48 -0.06
C GLU A 2 -18.00 15.41 0.18
N SER A 3 -18.12 14.47 -0.74
CA SER A 3 -18.79 13.21 -0.45
C SER A 3 -17.87 12.40 0.44
N GLY A 4 -18.00 12.55 1.75
CA GLY A 4 -17.33 11.69 2.71
C GLY A 4 -17.60 10.24 2.34
N SER A 5 -16.55 9.52 1.96
CA SER A 5 -16.63 8.09 1.71
C SER A 5 -17.14 7.40 2.98
N PRO A 6 -18.08 6.43 2.89
CA PRO A 6 -18.53 5.67 4.06
C PRO A 6 -17.39 4.95 4.80
N ALA A 7 -16.17 4.96 4.25
CA ALA A 7 -14.96 4.44 4.88
C ALA A 7 -14.29 5.42 5.88
N ASP A 8 -14.69 6.70 5.89
CA ASP A 8 -14.08 7.74 6.75
C ASP A 8 -14.54 7.68 8.20
N TRP A 9 -15.52 6.83 8.54
CA TRP A 9 -15.99 6.63 9.91
C TRP A 9 -15.43 5.37 10.60
N LEU A 10 -14.45 4.67 9.97
CA LEU A 10 -13.48 3.87 10.70
C LEU A 10 -12.26 4.77 10.98
N PRO A 11 -12.35 5.68 11.97
CA PRO A 11 -11.27 6.59 12.24
C PRO A 11 -10.08 5.79 12.70
N ASP A 12 -8.93 6.36 12.73
CA ASP A 12 -7.61 6.00 13.25
C ASP A 12 -7.57 5.01 14.43
N LEU A 13 -8.45 3.98 14.39
CA LEU A 13 -8.37 2.85 15.30
C LEU A 13 -6.99 2.23 15.08
N SER A 14 -6.20 2.24 16.13
CA SER A 14 -4.92 1.56 16.12
C SER A 14 -5.13 0.15 15.55
N ILE A 15 -4.22 -0.32 14.71
CA ILE A 15 -4.27 -1.67 14.12
C ILE A 15 -4.48 -2.72 15.20
N VAL A 16 -3.86 -2.50 16.38
CA VAL A 16 -4.04 -3.30 17.59
C VAL A 16 -5.50 -3.29 18.06
N ALA A 17 -6.19 -2.15 17.98
CA ALA A 17 -7.60 -2.07 18.39
C ALA A 17 -8.52 -2.89 17.48
N ILE A 18 -8.21 -3.01 16.18
CA ILE A 18 -8.94 -3.89 15.26
C ILE A 18 -8.77 -5.34 15.67
N GLY A 19 -7.53 -5.77 15.96
CA GLY A 19 -7.26 -7.14 16.40
C GLY A 19 -7.95 -7.49 17.72
N ILE A 20 -7.86 -6.59 18.71
CA ILE A 20 -8.54 -6.75 20.01
C ILE A 20 -10.05 -6.74 19.82
N GLY A 21 -10.61 -5.87 19.00
CA GLY A 21 -12.04 -5.78 18.71
C GLY A 21 -12.56 -7.07 18.07
N THR A 22 -11.88 -7.60 17.06
CA THR A 22 -12.23 -8.89 16.42
C THR A 22 -12.15 -10.04 17.40
N LEU A 23 -11.11 -10.11 18.23
CA LEU A 23 -11.01 -11.15 19.26
C LEU A 23 -12.13 -11.04 20.29
N ALA A 24 -12.43 -9.83 20.76
CA ALA A 24 -13.51 -9.57 21.71
C ALA A 24 -14.88 -9.97 21.12
N GLU A 25 -15.15 -9.60 19.87
CA GLU A 25 -16.35 -9.99 19.15
C GLU A 25 -16.51 -11.53 19.12
N MET A 26 -15.46 -12.25 18.73
CA MET A 26 -15.49 -13.71 18.68
C MET A 26 -15.69 -14.33 20.06
N LEU A 27 -15.06 -13.82 21.10
CA LEU A 27 -15.23 -14.31 22.48
C LEU A 27 -16.65 -14.04 23.00
N ILE A 28 -17.23 -12.87 22.71
CA ILE A 28 -18.61 -12.52 23.07
C ILE A 28 -19.59 -13.43 22.33
N ALA A 29 -19.41 -13.62 21.03
CA ALA A 29 -20.26 -14.49 20.22
C ALA A 29 -20.18 -15.95 20.67
N ALA A 30 -18.99 -16.46 20.99
CA ALA A 30 -18.82 -17.81 21.56
C ALA A 30 -19.47 -17.93 22.94
N GLY A 31 -19.35 -16.90 23.77
CA GLY A 31 -20.07 -16.84 25.08
C GLY A 31 -21.58 -16.89 24.89
N ALA A 32 -22.14 -16.17 23.94
CA ALA A 32 -23.56 -16.20 23.60
C ALA A 32 -23.99 -17.61 23.13
N GLY A 33 -23.21 -18.24 22.24
CA GLY A 33 -23.45 -19.61 21.80
C GLY A 33 -23.47 -20.60 22.95
N HIS A 34 -22.52 -20.51 23.87
CA HIS A 34 -22.49 -21.35 25.07
C HIS A 34 -23.69 -21.12 26.01
N LEU A 35 -24.13 -19.86 26.17
CA LEU A 35 -25.33 -19.55 26.98
C LEU A 35 -26.61 -20.08 26.32
N LEU A 36 -26.73 -19.98 25.00
CA LEU A 36 -27.85 -20.55 24.25
C LEU A 36 -27.93 -22.09 24.46
N ARG A 37 -26.81 -22.78 24.39
CA ARG A 37 -26.76 -24.21 24.66
C ARG A 37 -27.25 -24.51 26.08
N LYS A 38 -26.73 -23.85 27.09
CA LYS A 38 -27.18 -24.06 28.48
C LYS A 38 -28.67 -23.80 28.65
N ALA A 39 -29.21 -22.80 27.99
CA ALA A 39 -30.64 -22.49 28.01
C ALA A 39 -31.49 -23.60 27.37
N GLN A 40 -31.00 -24.22 26.27
CA GLN A 40 -31.65 -25.36 25.61
C GLN A 40 -31.59 -26.60 26.47
N GLU A 41 -30.47 -26.92 27.10
CA GLU A 41 -30.30 -28.04 28.01
C GLU A 41 -31.26 -27.96 29.21
N ARG A 42 -31.48 -26.75 29.75
CA ARG A 42 -32.43 -26.52 30.85
C ARG A 42 -33.90 -26.73 30.43
N ARG A 43 -34.24 -26.41 29.16
CA ARG A 43 -35.63 -26.50 28.66
C ARG A 43 -36.02 -27.89 28.20
N SER A 44 -35.07 -28.74 27.80
CA SER A 44 -35.35 -30.08 27.25
C SER A 44 -34.29 -31.13 27.65
N PRO A 45 -34.24 -31.55 28.91
CA PRO A 45 -33.19 -32.48 29.39
C PRO A 45 -33.22 -33.86 28.76
N LYS A 46 -34.37 -34.32 28.23
CA LYS A 46 -34.53 -35.69 27.66
C LYS A 46 -33.99 -35.83 26.22
N LYS A 47 -33.98 -34.78 25.41
CA LYS A 47 -33.52 -34.81 24.01
C LYS A 47 -32.00 -34.91 23.86
N VAL A 48 -31.23 -34.50 24.85
CA VAL A 48 -29.77 -34.48 24.82
C VAL A 48 -29.14 -35.86 24.91
N ARG A 49 -29.88 -36.86 25.40
CA ARG A 49 -29.36 -38.20 25.69
C ARG A 49 -29.40 -39.20 24.51
N GLU A 50 -30.11 -38.87 23.42
CA GLU A 50 -30.32 -39.80 22.28
C GLU A 50 -29.45 -39.47 21.04
N SER A 51 -28.51 -38.54 21.12
CA SER A 51 -27.91 -37.90 19.95
C SER A 51 -26.48 -38.32 19.62
N GLY A 52 -26.13 -39.60 19.65
CA GLY A 52 -24.82 -40.04 19.12
C GLY A 52 -24.65 -39.75 17.63
N GLN A 53 -25.73 -39.78 16.84
CA GLN A 53 -25.70 -39.42 15.42
C GLN A 53 -25.68 -37.89 15.16
N SER A 54 -26.27 -37.08 16.06
CA SER A 54 -26.27 -35.63 15.91
C SER A 54 -24.88 -35.00 16.10
N VAL A 55 -24.06 -35.53 16.99
CA VAL A 55 -22.70 -35.03 17.27
C VAL A 55 -21.79 -35.17 16.06
N ALA A 56 -21.89 -36.27 15.31
CA ALA A 56 -21.11 -36.44 14.08
C ALA A 56 -21.58 -35.49 12.99
N GLN A 57 -22.89 -35.31 12.82
CA GLN A 57 -23.47 -34.40 11.82
C GLN A 57 -23.15 -32.92 12.12
N GLU A 58 -23.18 -32.53 13.37
CA GLU A 58 -22.79 -31.19 13.83
C GLU A 58 -21.29 -30.93 13.60
N GLY A 59 -20.43 -31.94 13.79
CA GLY A 59 -18.99 -31.87 13.47
C GLY A 59 -18.72 -31.63 11.99
N TYR A 60 -19.49 -32.24 11.08
CA TYR A 60 -19.38 -32.00 9.63
C TYR A 60 -19.79 -30.58 9.25
N LEU A 61 -20.84 -30.03 9.87
CA LEU A 61 -21.26 -28.63 9.62
C LEU A 61 -20.18 -27.63 10.06
N ILE A 62 -19.61 -27.83 11.25
CA ILE A 62 -18.51 -26.97 11.74
C ILE A 62 -17.29 -27.08 10.80
N GLY A 63 -16.94 -28.30 10.37
CA GLY A 63 -15.86 -28.52 9.41
C GLY A 63 -16.10 -27.77 8.11
N GLY A 64 -17.32 -27.81 7.58
CA GLY A 64 -17.71 -27.04 6.38
C GLY A 64 -17.64 -25.52 6.60
N MET A 65 -18.11 -25.03 7.75
CA MET A 65 -18.02 -23.61 8.09
C MET A 65 -16.57 -23.14 8.27
N LEU A 66 -15.70 -23.94 8.90
CA LEU A 66 -14.27 -23.65 9.00
C LEU A 66 -13.60 -23.62 7.64
N GLY A 67 -13.96 -24.55 6.75
CA GLY A 67 -13.48 -24.57 5.38
C GLY A 67 -13.88 -23.30 4.60
N LEU A 68 -15.14 -22.88 4.72
CA LEU A 68 -15.61 -21.64 4.11
C LEU A 68 -14.94 -20.41 4.72
N LEU A 69 -14.73 -20.37 6.04
CA LEU A 69 -13.96 -19.30 6.70
C LEU A 69 -12.54 -19.21 6.12
N GLY A 70 -11.85 -20.35 6.01
CA GLY A 70 -10.52 -20.41 5.44
C GLY A 70 -10.48 -19.87 4.02
N LEU A 71 -11.48 -20.19 3.20
CA LEU A 71 -11.63 -19.69 1.84
C LEU A 71 -11.87 -18.18 1.80
N LEU A 72 -12.79 -17.66 2.63
CA LEU A 72 -13.08 -16.23 2.73
C LEU A 72 -11.84 -15.44 3.19
N LEU A 73 -11.12 -15.96 4.18
CA LEU A 73 -9.86 -15.36 4.64
C LEU A 73 -8.80 -15.34 3.53
N ALA A 74 -8.65 -16.47 2.80
CA ALA A 74 -7.68 -16.56 1.71
C ALA A 74 -7.98 -15.57 0.58
N PHE A 75 -9.24 -15.46 0.15
CA PHE A 75 -9.64 -14.47 -0.87
C PHE A 75 -9.45 -13.04 -0.40
N SER A 76 -9.86 -12.73 0.83
CA SER A 76 -9.71 -11.38 1.39
C SER A 76 -8.23 -11.01 1.52
N PHE A 77 -7.39 -11.93 1.98
CA PHE A 77 -5.94 -11.74 2.06
C PHE A 77 -5.31 -11.53 0.67
N GLY A 78 -5.72 -12.35 -0.31
CA GLY A 78 -5.28 -12.20 -1.70
C GLY A 78 -5.61 -10.83 -2.29
N MET A 79 -6.83 -10.31 -2.06
CA MET A 79 -7.21 -8.97 -2.50
C MET A 79 -6.35 -7.88 -1.86
N VAL A 80 -6.10 -7.97 -0.55
CA VAL A 80 -5.25 -7.01 0.18
C VAL A 80 -3.81 -7.06 -0.32
N LEU A 81 -3.27 -8.27 -0.50
CA LEU A 81 -1.90 -8.47 -0.98
C LEU A 81 -1.72 -7.92 -2.40
N ASN A 82 -2.64 -8.21 -3.31
CA ASN A 82 -2.59 -7.69 -4.69
C ASN A 82 -2.58 -6.15 -4.71
N ARG A 83 -3.35 -5.49 -3.85
CA ARG A 83 -3.33 -4.02 -3.73
C ARG A 83 -2.01 -3.51 -3.19
N TYR A 84 -1.45 -4.17 -2.19
CA TYR A 84 -0.14 -3.82 -1.64
C TYR A 84 0.96 -3.97 -2.69
N GLU A 85 0.96 -5.07 -3.46
CA GLU A 85 1.93 -5.30 -4.54
C GLU A 85 1.80 -4.27 -5.66
N ALA A 86 0.58 -3.96 -6.09
CA ALA A 86 0.33 -2.92 -7.10
C ALA A 86 0.89 -1.56 -6.65
N ARG A 87 0.66 -1.14 -5.40
CA ARG A 87 1.23 0.10 -4.87
C ARG A 87 2.76 0.08 -4.87
N ARG A 88 3.37 -1.06 -4.50
CA ARG A 88 4.83 -1.24 -4.50
C ARG A 88 5.42 -1.18 -5.91
N GLU A 89 4.72 -1.73 -6.90
CA GLU A 89 5.12 -1.69 -8.30
C GLU A 89 5.12 -0.25 -8.83
N LEU A 90 4.10 0.53 -8.50
CA LEU A 90 4.01 1.95 -8.88
C LEU A 90 5.19 2.78 -8.33
N VAL A 91 5.72 2.48 -7.14
CA VAL A 91 6.93 3.14 -6.61
C VAL A 91 8.14 2.90 -7.52
N THR A 92 8.29 1.67 -8.02
CA THR A 92 9.40 1.31 -8.90
C THR A 92 9.22 1.92 -10.28
N SER A 93 8.01 1.89 -10.83
CA SER A 93 7.67 2.48 -12.13
C SER A 93 7.91 3.99 -12.14
N GLU A 94 7.46 4.70 -11.10
CA GLU A 94 7.69 6.14 -10.97
C GLU A 94 9.19 6.47 -10.85
N ALA A 95 9.96 5.69 -10.07
CA ALA A 95 11.40 5.89 -9.98
C ALA A 95 12.09 5.71 -11.35
N ASN A 96 11.68 4.72 -12.14
CA ASN A 96 12.21 4.49 -13.48
C ASN A 96 11.82 5.63 -14.45
N ALA A 97 10.57 6.09 -14.40
CA ALA A 97 10.11 7.21 -15.24
C ALA A 97 10.87 8.50 -14.93
N ILE A 98 11.07 8.83 -13.65
CA ILE A 98 11.88 9.99 -13.22
C ILE A 98 13.31 9.85 -13.72
N GLY A 99 13.94 8.67 -13.58
CA GLY A 99 15.29 8.41 -14.06
C GLY A 99 15.41 8.61 -15.57
N THR A 100 14.43 8.13 -16.35
CA THR A 100 14.35 8.32 -17.80
C THR A 100 14.18 9.80 -18.15
N ALA A 101 13.28 10.51 -17.47
CA ALA A 101 13.07 11.93 -17.67
C ALA A 101 14.34 12.74 -17.37
N TYR A 102 15.06 12.38 -16.30
CA TYR A 102 16.34 13.00 -15.94
C TYR A 102 17.38 12.83 -17.04
N LEU A 103 17.56 11.60 -17.55
CA LEU A 103 18.54 11.34 -18.62
C LEU A 103 18.17 12.06 -19.92
N ARG A 104 16.89 12.16 -20.25
CA ARG A 104 16.43 12.92 -21.42
C ARG A 104 16.63 14.42 -21.26
N ALA A 105 16.49 14.94 -20.05
CA ALA A 105 16.80 16.35 -19.78
C ALA A 105 18.28 16.69 -20.04
N GLN A 106 19.20 15.70 -19.93
CA GLN A 106 20.63 15.91 -20.22
C GLN A 106 20.93 16.19 -21.70
N LEU A 107 19.96 15.95 -22.60
CA LEU A 107 20.07 16.26 -24.03
C LEU A 107 19.72 17.70 -24.38
N LEU A 108 19.35 18.51 -23.39
CA LEU A 108 19.00 19.92 -23.57
C LEU A 108 20.19 20.82 -23.29
N ASP A 109 20.12 22.06 -23.84
CA ASP A 109 21.07 23.12 -23.53
C ASP A 109 20.82 23.72 -22.14
N GLU A 110 21.86 24.36 -21.60
CA GLU A 110 21.69 25.23 -20.41
C GLU A 110 20.91 26.50 -20.76
N PRO A 111 20.05 27.01 -19.87
CA PRO A 111 19.87 26.59 -18.46
C PRO A 111 18.81 25.54 -18.26
N HIS A 112 18.17 25.02 -19.31
CA HIS A 112 17.02 24.12 -19.24
C HIS A 112 17.38 22.77 -18.62
N ARG A 113 18.53 22.24 -18.99
CA ARG A 113 19.09 20.99 -18.46
C ARG A 113 19.21 21.03 -16.93
N SER A 114 19.91 22.04 -16.43
CA SER A 114 20.11 22.19 -14.97
C SER A 114 18.79 22.44 -14.24
N ARG A 115 17.88 23.24 -14.81
CA ARG A 115 16.58 23.53 -14.20
C ARG A 115 15.71 22.29 -14.04
N LEU A 116 15.57 21.50 -15.10
CA LEU A 116 14.79 20.25 -15.07
C LEU A 116 15.40 19.21 -14.14
N SER A 117 16.74 19.10 -14.14
CA SER A 117 17.46 18.21 -13.21
C SER A 117 17.20 18.54 -11.74
N GLN A 118 17.23 19.83 -11.37
CA GLN A 118 16.93 20.30 -10.02
C GLN A 118 15.48 20.02 -9.61
N LEU A 119 14.53 20.24 -10.53
CA LEU A 119 13.11 20.00 -10.26
C LEU A 119 12.82 18.50 -10.08
N LEU A 120 13.39 17.62 -10.91
CA LEU A 120 13.24 16.17 -10.75
C LEU A 120 13.87 15.68 -9.43
N PHE A 121 15.01 16.23 -9.05
CA PHE A 121 15.62 15.94 -7.75
C PHE A 121 14.72 16.38 -6.58
N ALA A 122 14.17 17.59 -6.63
CA ALA A 122 13.27 18.12 -5.62
C ALA A 122 11.97 17.30 -5.54
N TYR A 123 11.42 16.92 -6.69
CA TYR A 123 10.25 16.05 -6.78
C TYR A 123 10.52 14.68 -6.13
N THR A 124 11.61 14.01 -6.50
CA THR A 124 12.00 12.71 -5.93
C THR A 124 12.16 12.79 -4.40
N SER A 125 12.81 13.85 -3.89
CA SER A 125 12.97 14.07 -2.45
C SER A 125 11.61 14.24 -1.77
N ASN A 126 10.73 15.08 -2.32
CA ASN A 126 9.39 15.30 -1.77
C ASN A 126 8.54 14.02 -1.75
N ARG A 127 8.68 13.15 -2.77
CA ARG A 127 7.98 11.85 -2.82
C ARG A 127 8.45 10.90 -1.70
N ILE A 128 9.74 10.90 -1.40
CA ILE A 128 10.31 10.10 -0.29
C ILE A 128 9.80 10.64 1.05
N ASP A 129 9.82 11.96 1.24
CA ASP A 129 9.35 12.60 2.48
C ASP A 129 7.86 12.30 2.73
N LEU A 130 7.03 12.39 1.67
CA LEU A 130 5.61 12.06 1.71
C LEU A 130 5.36 10.60 2.12
N ALA A 131 6.10 9.66 1.54
CA ALA A 131 5.96 8.23 1.84
C ALA A 131 6.43 7.87 3.26
N ASN A 132 7.42 8.59 3.79
CA ASN A 132 7.93 8.37 5.15
C ASN A 132 7.07 9.03 6.24
N GLY A 133 6.06 9.83 5.87
CA GLY A 133 5.24 10.60 6.81
C GLY A 133 6.03 11.70 7.52
N GLY A 134 7.05 12.24 6.86
CA GLY A 134 7.94 13.28 7.38
C GLY A 134 7.30 14.67 7.32
N GLY A 135 6.42 15.01 8.26
CA GLY A 135 5.84 16.35 8.34
C GLY A 135 4.34 16.42 8.02
N ASP A 136 3.85 17.61 7.66
CA ASP A 136 2.46 17.82 7.26
C ASP A 136 2.22 17.25 5.86
N SER A 137 1.49 16.15 5.79
CA SER A 137 1.15 15.47 4.53
C SER A 137 0.41 16.40 3.56
N ARG A 138 -0.40 17.35 4.03
CA ARG A 138 -1.09 18.32 3.16
C ARG A 138 -0.10 19.29 2.52
N ALA A 139 0.86 19.78 3.30
CA ALA A 139 1.91 20.65 2.78
C ALA A 139 2.80 19.93 1.76
N LEU A 140 3.15 18.67 2.01
CA LEU A 140 3.93 17.85 1.08
C LEU A 140 3.16 17.53 -0.21
N LEU A 141 1.86 17.27 -0.14
CA LEU A 141 1.01 17.10 -1.33
C LEU A 141 0.89 18.39 -2.13
N ALA A 142 0.63 19.52 -1.49
CA ALA A 142 0.59 20.81 -2.17
C ALA A 142 1.95 21.16 -2.85
N ARG A 143 3.07 20.84 -2.18
CA ARG A 143 4.41 20.96 -2.77
C ARG A 143 4.60 20.04 -3.97
N ASN A 144 4.09 18.81 -3.90
CA ASN A 144 4.13 17.86 -5.00
C ASN A 144 3.43 18.42 -6.25
N ASP A 145 2.21 18.95 -6.09
CA ASP A 145 1.43 19.52 -7.18
C ASP A 145 2.14 20.76 -7.77
N GLN A 146 2.73 21.60 -6.93
CA GLN A 146 3.53 22.75 -7.40
C GLN A 146 4.76 22.30 -8.18
N LEU A 147 5.47 21.27 -7.75
CA LEU A 147 6.64 20.72 -8.46
C LEU A 147 6.27 20.17 -9.83
N LEU A 148 5.09 19.54 -9.98
CA LEU A 148 4.61 19.07 -11.29
C LEU A 148 4.29 20.26 -12.23
N ILE A 149 3.69 21.33 -11.70
CA ILE A 149 3.45 22.57 -12.45
C ILE A 149 4.77 23.20 -12.89
N ASP A 150 5.75 23.27 -11.99
CA ASP A 150 7.08 23.83 -12.27
C ASP A 150 7.82 22.99 -13.32
N LEU A 151 7.74 21.66 -13.24
CA LEU A 151 8.29 20.74 -14.24
C LEU A 151 7.66 21.00 -15.61
N TRP A 152 6.35 21.08 -15.71
CA TRP A 152 5.65 21.35 -16.97
C TRP A 152 6.01 22.72 -17.53
N THR A 153 6.14 23.73 -16.67
CA THR A 153 6.55 25.08 -17.05
C THR A 153 7.98 25.09 -17.59
N ALA A 154 8.89 24.34 -16.96
CA ALA A 154 10.28 24.22 -17.39
C ALA A 154 10.41 23.49 -18.75
N ILE A 155 9.59 22.44 -18.97
CA ILE A 155 9.52 21.75 -20.27
C ILE A 155 9.04 22.72 -21.37
N ARG A 156 8.00 23.48 -21.09
CA ARG A 156 7.50 24.47 -22.04
C ARG A 156 8.56 25.53 -22.39
N ALA A 157 9.35 25.97 -21.41
CA ALA A 157 10.45 26.90 -21.60
C ALA A 157 11.61 26.29 -22.41
N SER A 158 11.82 24.97 -22.34
CA SER A 158 12.89 24.27 -23.06
C SER A 158 12.55 23.92 -24.52
N ARG A 159 11.39 24.36 -25.04
CA ARG A 159 10.86 23.95 -26.36
C ARG A 159 11.87 24.17 -27.50
N GLU A 160 12.54 25.31 -27.54
CA GLU A 160 13.47 25.63 -28.62
C GLU A 160 14.70 24.71 -28.59
N SER A 161 15.29 24.50 -27.41
CA SER A 161 16.41 23.56 -27.24
C SER A 161 15.99 22.12 -27.61
N ALA A 162 14.80 21.67 -27.14
CA ALA A 162 14.29 20.36 -27.46
C ALA A 162 14.03 20.13 -28.96
N LEU A 163 13.58 21.17 -29.69
CA LEU A 163 13.39 21.12 -31.13
C LEU A 163 14.74 21.07 -31.86
N ALA A 164 15.72 21.90 -31.44
CA ALA A 164 17.05 21.93 -32.04
C ALA A 164 17.76 20.57 -31.96
N HIS A 165 17.57 19.81 -30.87
CA HIS A 165 18.16 18.51 -30.69
C HIS A 165 17.25 17.34 -31.14
N GLY A 166 16.05 17.61 -31.66
CA GLY A 166 15.12 16.56 -32.12
C GLY A 166 14.54 15.68 -31.02
N VAL A 167 14.59 16.12 -29.76
CA VAL A 167 14.20 15.30 -28.59
C VAL A 167 12.83 15.66 -28.01
N THR A 168 12.08 16.55 -28.64
CA THR A 168 10.81 17.09 -28.12
C THR A 168 9.82 16.00 -27.75
N THR A 169 9.54 15.06 -28.66
CA THR A 169 8.57 13.99 -28.40
C THR A 169 9.03 13.08 -27.25
N ALA A 170 10.31 12.67 -27.27
CA ALA A 170 10.87 11.82 -26.23
C ALA A 170 10.83 12.49 -24.86
N LEU A 171 11.12 13.81 -24.80
CA LEU A 171 11.06 14.59 -23.59
C LEU A 171 9.62 14.66 -23.06
N LEU A 172 8.66 15.08 -23.90
CA LEU A 172 7.25 15.18 -23.50
C LEU A 172 6.70 13.85 -23.00
N MET A 173 6.97 12.73 -23.70
CA MET A 173 6.53 11.40 -23.29
C MET A 173 7.05 11.03 -21.90
N SER A 174 8.33 11.29 -21.59
CA SER A 174 8.89 10.92 -20.29
C SER A 174 8.32 11.72 -19.13
N TYR A 175 7.98 12.98 -19.35
CA TYR A 175 7.39 13.81 -18.31
C TYR A 175 5.89 13.54 -18.13
N ASN A 176 5.17 13.22 -19.20
CA ASN A 176 3.80 12.72 -19.09
C ASN A 176 3.78 11.44 -18.26
N GLU A 177 4.68 10.51 -18.51
CA GLU A 177 4.82 9.27 -17.71
C GLU A 177 4.99 9.56 -16.20
N VAL A 178 5.83 10.56 -15.84
CA VAL A 178 6.00 10.96 -14.44
C VAL A 178 4.70 11.51 -13.85
N ILE A 179 3.97 12.34 -14.60
CA ILE A 179 2.70 12.95 -14.18
C ILE A 179 1.60 11.88 -14.02
N ASP A 180 1.52 10.96 -14.98
CA ASP A 180 0.54 9.89 -14.98
C ASP A 180 0.78 8.97 -13.77
N LEU A 181 2.03 8.55 -13.51
CA LEU A 181 2.40 7.73 -12.37
C LEU A 181 2.19 8.44 -11.02
N ASP A 182 2.36 9.76 -10.93
CA ASP A 182 1.97 10.52 -9.73
C ASP A 182 0.47 10.36 -9.46
N THR A 183 -0.35 10.50 -10.49
CA THR A 183 -1.80 10.34 -10.40
C THR A 183 -2.18 8.91 -10.03
N GLU A 184 -1.61 7.91 -10.70
CA GLU A 184 -1.86 6.50 -10.40
C GLU A 184 -1.51 6.14 -8.96
N ARG A 185 -0.39 6.64 -8.45
CA ARG A 185 -0.01 6.42 -7.04
C ARG A 185 -0.97 7.08 -6.06
N LYS A 186 -1.44 8.31 -6.33
CA LYS A 186 -2.44 8.98 -5.50
C LYS A 186 -3.75 8.18 -5.47
N VAL A 187 -4.23 7.73 -6.63
CA VAL A 187 -5.41 6.87 -6.73
C VAL A 187 -5.20 5.55 -5.99
N ALA A 188 -4.02 4.93 -6.13
CA ALA A 188 -3.72 3.66 -5.45
C ALA A 188 -3.72 3.78 -3.92
N TRP A 189 -3.43 4.96 -3.35
CA TRP A 189 -3.55 5.20 -1.90
C TRP A 189 -4.99 5.20 -1.40
N ASP A 190 -5.94 5.63 -2.24
CA ASP A 190 -7.37 5.67 -1.88
C ASP A 190 -8.06 4.32 -2.10
N LEU A 191 -7.47 3.43 -2.91
CA LEU A 191 -8.03 2.12 -3.20
C LEU A 191 -7.91 1.19 -1.98
N ARG A 192 -9.03 0.98 -1.29
CA ARG A 192 -9.16 0.04 -0.16
C ARG A 192 -10.02 -1.15 -0.56
N VAL A 193 -9.90 -2.24 0.19
CA VAL A 193 -10.84 -3.37 0.05
C VAL A 193 -12.26 -2.85 0.33
N PRO A 194 -13.26 -3.23 -0.49
CA PRO A 194 -14.64 -2.83 -0.27
C PRO A 194 -15.09 -3.14 1.15
N VAL A 195 -15.80 -2.19 1.78
CA VAL A 195 -16.28 -2.32 3.16
C VAL A 195 -17.22 -3.51 3.33
N GLU A 196 -17.94 -3.86 2.28
CA GLU A 196 -18.87 -4.99 2.23
C GLU A 196 -18.16 -6.31 2.50
N VAL A 197 -16.94 -6.49 1.98
CA VAL A 197 -16.11 -7.69 2.23
C VAL A 197 -15.72 -7.75 3.70
N GLY A 198 -15.35 -6.63 4.29
CA GLY A 198 -15.03 -6.53 5.72
C GLY A 198 -16.23 -6.86 6.60
N VAL A 199 -17.40 -6.27 6.30
CA VAL A 199 -18.66 -6.53 7.03
C VAL A 199 -19.08 -7.99 6.92
N LEU A 200 -19.01 -8.57 5.72
CA LEU A 200 -19.31 -9.99 5.51
C LEU A 200 -18.39 -10.88 6.35
N LEU A 201 -17.10 -10.58 6.35
CA LEU A 201 -16.12 -11.37 7.10
C LEU A 201 -16.37 -11.29 8.61
N ILE A 202 -16.60 -10.11 9.16
CA ILE A 202 -16.92 -9.90 10.58
C ILE A 202 -18.22 -10.63 10.95
N ALA A 203 -19.28 -10.47 10.17
CA ALA A 203 -20.54 -11.17 10.41
C ALA A 203 -20.35 -12.69 10.41
N TYR A 204 -19.56 -13.20 9.47
CA TYR A 204 -19.25 -14.63 9.39
C TYR A 204 -18.44 -15.11 10.61
N LEU A 205 -17.48 -14.31 11.06
CA LEU A 205 -16.70 -14.62 12.27
C LEU A 205 -17.58 -14.68 13.52
N ALA A 206 -18.55 -13.77 13.68
CA ALA A 206 -19.48 -13.78 14.79
C ALA A 206 -20.35 -15.05 14.80
N VAL A 207 -20.93 -15.42 13.64
CA VAL A 207 -21.73 -16.63 13.50
C VAL A 207 -20.88 -17.87 13.79
N MET A 208 -19.69 -17.95 13.22
CA MET A 208 -18.78 -19.07 13.41
C MET A 208 -18.36 -19.21 14.88
N ALA A 209 -18.02 -18.11 15.53
CA ALA A 209 -17.64 -18.12 16.94
C ALA A 209 -18.81 -18.55 17.85
N ALA A 210 -20.04 -18.11 17.54
CA ALA A 210 -21.25 -18.56 18.26
C ALA A 210 -21.49 -20.06 18.10
N VAL A 211 -21.32 -20.63 16.90
CA VAL A 211 -21.46 -22.05 16.64
C VAL A 211 -20.38 -22.83 17.38
N VAL A 212 -19.13 -22.40 17.34
CA VAL A 212 -18.02 -23.02 18.10
C VAL A 212 -18.30 -22.96 19.59
N GLY A 213 -18.77 -21.83 20.12
CA GLY A 213 -19.12 -21.68 21.53
C GLY A 213 -20.29 -22.55 21.98
N HIS A 214 -21.25 -22.82 21.07
CA HIS A 214 -22.35 -23.72 21.30
C HIS A 214 -21.89 -25.20 21.39
N GLN A 215 -20.93 -25.60 20.56
CA GLN A 215 -20.51 -26.99 20.40
C GLN A 215 -19.38 -27.41 21.35
N VAL A 216 -18.50 -26.45 21.69
CA VAL A 216 -17.28 -26.75 22.43
C VAL A 216 -17.53 -26.90 23.91
N ASP A 217 -17.18 -28.07 24.45
CA ASP A 217 -17.27 -28.41 25.87
C ASP A 217 -15.92 -28.55 26.55
N GLY A 218 -15.95 -28.30 27.84
CA GLY A 218 -14.83 -28.54 28.75
C GLY A 218 -13.66 -27.53 28.57
N PRO A 219 -12.68 -27.57 29.47
CA PRO A 219 -11.60 -26.63 29.50
C PRO A 219 -10.60 -26.80 28.34
N ARG A 220 -10.43 -28.04 27.85
CA ARG A 220 -9.52 -28.30 26.69
C ARG A 220 -10.08 -27.74 25.40
N GLY A 221 -11.36 -27.96 25.11
CA GLY A 221 -12.02 -27.44 23.93
C GLY A 221 -12.07 -25.94 23.92
N ARG A 222 -12.36 -25.27 25.06
CA ARG A 222 -12.34 -23.84 25.18
C ARG A 222 -10.96 -23.24 24.92
N ARG A 223 -9.89 -23.89 25.43
CA ARG A 223 -8.50 -23.43 25.12
C ARG A 223 -8.20 -23.53 23.63
N ALA A 224 -8.58 -24.63 22.97
CA ALA A 224 -8.39 -24.80 21.53
C ALA A 224 -9.15 -23.73 20.73
N ALA A 225 -10.42 -23.46 21.08
CA ALA A 225 -11.22 -22.42 20.47
C ALA A 225 -10.58 -21.01 20.66
N THR A 226 -10.08 -20.71 21.87
CA THR A 226 -9.42 -19.44 22.14
C THR A 226 -8.15 -19.27 21.30
N VAL A 227 -7.32 -20.31 21.19
CA VAL A 227 -6.11 -20.26 20.32
C VAL A 227 -6.51 -20.01 18.86
N PHE A 228 -7.54 -20.71 18.38
CA PHE A 228 -8.09 -20.49 17.04
C PHE A 228 -8.55 -19.03 16.83
N PHE A 229 -9.32 -18.46 17.77
CA PHE A 229 -9.79 -17.08 17.70
C PHE A 229 -8.64 -16.06 17.69
N ILE A 230 -7.59 -16.28 18.50
CA ILE A 230 -6.39 -15.45 18.49
C ILE A 230 -5.70 -15.51 17.12
N THR A 231 -5.57 -16.70 16.52
CA THR A 231 -4.95 -16.86 15.20
C THR A 231 -5.74 -16.12 14.11
N VAL A 232 -7.07 -16.22 14.13
CA VAL A 232 -7.95 -15.51 13.18
C VAL A 232 -7.87 -14.00 13.40
N ALA A 233 -7.94 -13.52 14.65
CA ALA A 233 -7.82 -12.10 14.96
C ALA A 233 -6.47 -11.52 14.52
N LEU A 234 -5.38 -12.29 14.67
CA LEU A 234 -4.06 -11.90 14.16
C LEU A 234 -4.06 -11.79 12.62
N SER A 235 -4.68 -12.74 11.93
CA SER A 235 -4.81 -12.70 10.46
C SER A 235 -5.57 -11.45 10.00
N ILE A 236 -6.69 -11.11 10.65
CA ILE A 236 -7.44 -9.88 10.36
C ILE A 236 -6.61 -8.63 10.65
N THR A 237 -5.83 -8.65 11.73
CA THR A 237 -4.93 -7.54 12.08
C THR A 237 -3.90 -7.27 10.98
N VAL A 238 -3.25 -8.33 10.47
CA VAL A 238 -2.28 -8.23 9.36
C VAL A 238 -2.95 -7.73 8.08
N MET A 239 -4.16 -8.23 7.76
CA MET A 239 -4.92 -7.75 6.60
C MET A 239 -5.27 -6.26 6.72
N ALA A 240 -5.69 -5.81 7.91
CA ALA A 240 -6.00 -4.41 8.16
C ALA A 240 -4.77 -3.51 8.06
N ASP A 241 -3.60 -3.99 8.48
CA ASP A 241 -2.33 -3.28 8.36
C ASP A 241 -1.92 -3.09 6.88
N LEU A 242 -1.93 -4.17 6.10
CA LEU A 242 -1.63 -4.12 4.67
C LEU A 242 -2.62 -3.26 3.87
N ASN A 243 -3.87 -3.15 4.33
CA ASN A 243 -4.91 -2.33 3.67
C ASN A 243 -4.81 -0.83 3.99
N ARG A 244 -3.82 -0.39 4.79
CA ARG A 244 -3.60 1.01 5.21
C ARG A 244 -2.28 1.55 4.66
N PRO A 245 -2.25 2.19 3.47
CA PRO A 245 -1.01 2.61 2.81
C PRO A 245 -0.26 3.71 3.56
N MET A 246 -0.97 4.65 4.19
CA MET A 246 -0.36 5.86 4.80
C MET A 246 -0.14 5.72 6.32
N SER A 247 -0.95 4.93 7.02
CA SER A 247 -0.97 4.83 8.49
C SER A 247 -0.59 3.45 9.04
N GLY A 248 -0.40 2.44 8.16
CA GLY A 248 0.01 1.08 8.52
C GLY A 248 1.50 0.97 8.89
N HIS A 249 1.89 -0.15 9.51
CA HIS A 249 3.30 -0.50 9.72
C HIS A 249 3.91 -1.10 8.44
N ALA A 250 3.09 -1.80 7.64
CA ALA A 250 3.48 -2.37 6.35
C ALA A 250 3.42 -1.30 5.24
N ARG A 251 4.38 -0.34 5.27
CA ARG A 251 4.52 0.68 4.22
C ARG A 251 5.22 0.10 2.99
N GLU A 252 4.92 0.66 1.82
CA GLU A 252 5.64 0.28 0.60
C GLU A 252 7.11 0.70 0.69
N SER A 253 7.99 -0.21 0.30
CA SER A 253 9.43 0.06 0.29
C SER A 253 9.78 1.19 -0.67
N GLN A 254 10.37 2.26 -0.16
CA GLN A 254 10.87 3.39 -0.95
C GLN A 254 12.29 3.14 -1.51
N LYS A 255 12.77 1.90 -1.51
CA LYS A 255 14.13 1.55 -1.94
C LYS A 255 14.43 2.04 -3.36
N ALA A 256 13.51 1.90 -4.30
CA ALA A 256 13.69 2.33 -5.68
C ALA A 256 13.88 3.86 -5.77
N MET A 257 13.06 4.64 -5.06
CA MET A 257 13.19 6.10 -4.99
C MET A 257 14.49 6.54 -4.30
N LEU A 258 14.91 5.87 -3.24
CA LEU A 258 16.17 6.15 -2.56
C LEU A 258 17.38 5.86 -3.46
N MET A 259 17.38 4.75 -4.19
CA MET A 259 18.41 4.42 -5.16
C MET A 259 18.46 5.45 -6.29
N LEU A 260 17.29 5.85 -6.80
CA LEU A 260 17.20 6.92 -7.79
C LEU A 260 17.80 8.23 -7.24
N LEU A 261 17.40 8.67 -6.05
CA LEU A 261 17.89 9.91 -5.44
C LEU A 261 19.43 9.88 -5.28
N GLN A 262 19.99 8.74 -4.89
CA GLN A 262 21.45 8.55 -4.84
C GLN A 262 22.09 8.65 -6.22
N SER A 263 21.47 8.05 -7.24
CA SER A 263 21.95 8.14 -8.63
C SER A 263 21.92 9.57 -9.15
N LEU A 264 20.84 10.30 -8.92
CA LEU A 264 20.72 11.72 -9.31
C LEU A 264 21.81 12.61 -8.64
N ARG A 265 22.14 12.32 -7.38
CA ARG A 265 23.24 13.00 -6.67
C ARG A 265 24.60 12.67 -7.22
N ALA A 266 24.84 11.41 -7.57
CA ALA A 266 26.11 10.92 -8.07
C ALA A 266 26.38 11.33 -9.53
N GLN A 267 25.33 11.69 -10.28
CA GLN A 267 25.39 11.99 -11.69
C GLN A 267 24.84 13.40 -11.99
N PRO A 268 25.50 14.47 -11.54
CA PRO A 268 25.06 15.83 -11.84
C PRO A 268 25.16 16.11 -13.35
N PRO A 269 24.43 17.11 -13.89
CA PRO A 269 24.39 17.40 -15.33
C PRO A 269 25.77 17.50 -15.99
N GLN A 270 26.75 18.10 -15.32
CA GLN A 270 28.10 18.30 -15.84
C GLN A 270 28.85 16.97 -16.10
N MET A 271 28.45 15.89 -15.47
CA MET A 271 29.07 14.59 -15.68
C MET A 271 28.83 14.04 -17.10
N PHE A 272 27.74 14.46 -17.73
CA PHE A 272 27.35 14.02 -19.08
C PHE A 272 28.15 14.75 -20.18
N ASP A 273 28.87 15.82 -19.85
CA ASP A 273 29.68 16.61 -20.80
C ASP A 273 31.11 16.08 -20.99
N ARG A 274 31.49 15.03 -20.25
CA ARG A 274 32.88 14.53 -20.23
C ARG A 274 33.44 14.11 -21.62
N PHE A 275 32.56 13.77 -22.56
CA PHE A 275 32.96 13.40 -23.92
C PHE A 275 32.75 14.56 -24.94
N ASN A 276 32.13 15.67 -24.51
CA ASN A 276 31.91 16.83 -25.35
C ASN A 276 33.15 17.77 -25.35
N ALA A 277 34.05 17.61 -24.37
CA ALA A 277 35.35 18.30 -24.42
C ALA A 277 36.18 17.67 -25.53
N GLY A 278 36.30 18.34 -26.68
CA GLY A 278 37.25 17.98 -27.73
C GLY A 278 38.66 17.79 -27.17
N PRO A 279 39.56 17.12 -27.89
CA PRO A 279 40.95 16.96 -27.45
C PRO A 279 41.49 18.32 -27.02
N LYS A 280 41.95 18.46 -25.76
CA LYS A 280 42.67 19.63 -25.32
C LYS A 280 43.84 19.79 -26.29
N GLU A 281 43.84 20.85 -27.10
CA GLU A 281 45.03 21.23 -27.86
C GLU A 281 46.23 21.27 -26.89
N PRO A 282 47.31 20.57 -27.19
CA PRO A 282 48.48 20.66 -26.36
C PRO A 282 48.91 22.11 -26.29
N SER A 283 48.87 22.72 -25.11
CA SER A 283 49.36 24.07 -24.87
C SER A 283 50.67 24.24 -25.53
N GLY A 284 50.73 25.14 -26.55
CA GLY A 284 51.91 25.40 -27.34
C GLY A 284 53.12 25.60 -26.42
N ARG A 285 54.13 24.79 -26.64
CA ARG A 285 55.45 25.05 -26.11
C ARG A 285 55.83 26.44 -26.58
N GLU A 286 55.95 27.35 -25.68
CA GLU A 286 56.75 28.58 -25.88
C GLU A 286 58.11 28.14 -26.36
N ALA A 287 58.35 28.32 -27.67
CA ALA A 287 59.69 28.25 -28.23
C ALA A 287 60.40 29.52 -27.77
N GLY A 288 61.21 29.36 -26.73
CA GLY A 288 62.14 30.38 -26.30
C GLY A 288 63.14 30.79 -27.38
N ARG A 289 63.36 32.05 -27.46
CA ARG A 289 64.64 32.67 -27.77
C ARG A 289 64.98 33.71 -26.74
#